data_522384182c3055ce616e322c8dbd7c0e
#
_entry.id   522384182c3055ce616e322c8dbd7c0e
#
_cell.length_a   1.000
_cell.length_b   1.000
_cell.length_c   1.000
_cell.angle_alpha   90.00
_cell.angle_beta   90.00
_cell.angle_gamma   90.00
#
_symmetry.space_group_name_H-M   'P 1'
#
loop_
_entity.id
_entity.type
_entity.pdbx_description
1 polymer ?
#
loop_
_entity_poly.entity_id
_entity_poly.type
_entity_poly.pdbx_seq_one_letter_code
_entity_poly.pdbx_strand_id
1 'polypeptide(L)'
;MPQNILGYVVNVLPKDPTVPSTYVADIIAAGTTITIEYPAQYRAVAISVAIKNQDSVNACQFSVNGQPLVALSASADQNINDQNIIRVQIQAGAAGAVHVLAQVTPMFYNTEAQRFRTVSQ
;
A
#
# COMPACT_ATOMS: atom_id res chain seq x y z
N MET A 1 -6.55 10.37 -29.46
CA MET A 1 -6.60 9.80 -28.90
C MET A 1 -6.22 9.43 -28.64
N PRO A 2 -6.47 9.92 -28.84
CA PRO A 2 -6.38 9.42 -28.29
C PRO A 2 -5.95 9.20 -27.68
N GLN A 3 -5.93 9.43 -27.44
CA GLN A 3 -5.80 8.99 -26.66
C GLN A 3 -5.49 8.54 -26.16
N ASN A 4 -5.49 8.75 -26.22
CA ASN A 4 -5.46 8.11 -25.50
C ASN A 4 -5.40 7.69 -25.17
N ILE A 5 -5.50 7.66 -25.38
CA ILE A 5 -5.66 7.16 -24.81
C ILE A 5 -5.38 6.63 -24.57
N LEU A 6 -5.37 6.68 -24.66
CA LEU A 6 -5.22 6.17 -24.06
C LEU A 6 -4.71 5.77 -23.64
N GLY A 7 -4.72 5.69 -23.75
CA GLY A 7 -4.35 5.39 -23.07
C GLY A 7 -4.24 5.21 -22.42
N TYR A 8 -4.29 5.12 -22.13
CA TYR A 8 -4.25 5.13 -21.17
C TYR A 8 -4.07 4.71 -20.51
N VAL A 9 -4.06 4.63 -20.56
CA VAL A 9 -4.03 4.45 -19.82
C VAL A 9 -4.01 4.12 -19.04
N VAL A 10 -3.87 4.04 -19.07
CA VAL A 10 -3.66 3.81 -18.19
C VAL A 10 -3.97 3.09 -17.13
N ASN A 11 -3.86 2.39 -16.81
CA ASN A 11 -4.06 1.51 -16.00
C ASN A 11 -3.45 1.69 -14.74
N VAL A 12 -2.38 1.84 -14.64
CA VAL A 12 -1.78 2.33 -13.48
C VAL A 12 -1.91 3.79 -13.52
N LEU A 13 -2.62 4.31 -12.60
CA LEU A 13 -2.93 5.71 -12.62
C LEU A 13 -2.04 6.45 -11.64
N PRO A 14 -1.38 7.51 -12.09
CA PRO A 14 -0.71 8.37 -11.15
C PRO A 14 -1.73 8.99 -10.22
N LYS A 15 -1.28 9.48 -9.10
CA LYS A 15 -2.15 10.18 -8.18
C LYS A 15 -2.77 11.38 -8.87
N ASP A 16 -4.08 11.44 -8.88
CA ASP A 16 -4.82 12.57 -9.42
C ASP A 16 -4.81 13.69 -8.37
N PRO A 17 -4.34 14.87 -8.70
CA PRO A 17 -4.29 15.95 -7.71
C PRO A 17 -5.65 16.39 -7.20
N THR A 18 -6.72 16.06 -7.92
CA THR A 18 -8.08 16.39 -7.46
C THR A 18 -8.64 15.32 -6.53
N VAL A 19 -7.96 14.18 -6.36
CA VAL A 19 -8.42 13.10 -5.50
C VAL A 19 -7.64 13.17 -4.20
N PRO A 20 -8.31 13.39 -3.07
CA PRO A 20 -7.59 13.46 -1.80
C PRO A 20 -6.95 12.12 -1.46
N SER A 21 -5.73 12.18 -0.98
CA SER A 21 -5.09 11.02 -0.37
C SER A 21 -5.43 11.01 1.10
N THR A 22 -5.54 9.81 1.65
CA THR A 22 -5.75 9.66 3.09
C THR A 22 -4.69 8.74 3.65
N TYR A 23 -4.56 8.76 4.97
CA TYR A 23 -3.65 7.87 5.67
C TYR A 23 -4.46 6.81 6.38
N VAL A 24 -4.01 5.57 6.30
CA VAL A 24 -4.58 4.47 7.09
C VAL A 24 -3.48 3.85 7.91
N ALA A 25 -3.79 3.57 9.16
CA ALA A 25 -2.83 3.02 10.11
C ALA A 25 -3.30 1.64 10.55
N ASP A 26 -2.38 0.70 10.54
CA ASP A 26 -2.63 -0.65 11.02
C ASP A 26 -1.58 -1.00 12.05
N ILE A 27 -2.00 -1.71 13.09
CA ILE A 27 -1.10 -2.20 14.12
C ILE A 27 -1.19 -3.71 14.12
N ILE A 28 -0.05 -4.35 13.85
CA ILE A 28 0.04 -5.80 13.83
C ILE A 28 0.57 -6.22 15.19
N ALA A 29 -0.23 -7.00 15.91
CA ALA A 29 0.13 -7.40 17.27
C ALA A 29 1.37 -8.30 17.27
N ALA A 30 2.10 -8.25 18.38
CA ALA A 30 3.28 -9.06 18.56
C ALA A 30 2.96 -10.54 18.33
N GLY A 31 3.85 -11.22 17.62
CA GLY A 31 3.73 -12.64 17.37
C GLY A 31 2.67 -13.03 16.34
N THR A 32 2.09 -12.09 15.62
CA THR A 32 1.06 -12.40 14.62
C THR A 32 1.56 -12.07 13.22
N THR A 33 0.89 -12.69 12.24
CA THR A 33 1.13 -12.44 10.82
C THR A 33 -0.17 -11.94 10.22
N ILE A 34 -0.12 -10.76 9.60
CA ILE A 34 -1.29 -10.14 9.00
C ILE A 34 -0.94 -9.74 7.57
N THR A 35 -1.88 -9.94 6.68
CA THR A 35 -1.79 -9.44 5.31
C THR A 35 -2.80 -8.30 5.16
N ILE A 36 -2.32 -7.13 4.77
CA ILE A 36 -3.16 -5.98 4.52
C ILE A 36 -3.42 -5.93 3.02
N GLU A 37 -4.68 -6.02 2.63
CA GLU A 37 -5.11 -5.95 1.24
C GLU A 37 -5.79 -4.61 1.04
N TYR A 38 -5.07 -3.64 0.51
CA TYR A 38 -5.59 -2.28 0.42
C TYR A 38 -6.84 -2.17 -0.45
N PRO A 39 -6.90 -2.80 -1.65
CA PRO A 39 -8.14 -2.72 -2.43
C PRO A 39 -9.34 -3.33 -1.73
N ALA A 40 -9.16 -4.46 -1.06
CA ALA A 40 -10.27 -5.15 -0.41
C ALA A 40 -10.71 -4.44 0.87
N GLN A 41 -9.78 -3.91 1.64
CA GLN A 41 -10.08 -3.33 2.95
C GLN A 41 -10.42 -1.85 2.88
N TYR A 42 -9.81 -1.12 1.96
CA TYR A 42 -9.92 0.34 1.92
C TYR A 42 -10.39 0.87 0.57
N ARG A 43 -10.60 0.01 -0.41
CA ARG A 43 -10.96 0.39 -1.78
C ARG A 43 -9.97 1.40 -2.34
N ALA A 44 -8.70 1.13 -2.12
CA ALA A 44 -7.64 2.05 -2.47
C ALA A 44 -6.37 1.28 -2.77
N VAL A 45 -5.42 1.97 -3.36
CA VAL A 45 -4.05 1.48 -3.48
C VAL A 45 -3.17 2.37 -2.65
N ALA A 46 -2.14 1.81 -2.07
CA ALA A 46 -1.18 2.60 -1.30
C ALA A 46 -0.11 3.12 -2.24
N ILE A 47 0.26 4.38 -2.06
CA ILE A 47 1.34 5.00 -2.82
C ILE A 47 2.59 5.14 -1.99
N SER A 48 2.48 5.01 -0.69
CA SER A 48 3.63 4.91 0.20
C SER A 48 3.22 4.16 1.45
N VAL A 49 4.15 3.42 2.02
CA VAL A 49 3.93 2.65 3.24
C VAL A 49 5.14 2.84 4.14
N ALA A 50 4.88 3.22 5.37
CA ALA A 50 5.90 3.31 6.40
C ALA A 50 5.69 2.19 7.39
N ILE A 51 6.70 1.37 7.59
CA ILE A 51 6.66 0.23 8.50
C ILE A 51 7.61 0.53 9.65
N LYS A 52 7.10 0.43 10.87
CA LYS A 52 7.91 0.68 12.05
C LYS A 52 7.85 -0.53 12.97
N ASN A 53 8.99 -1.17 13.18
CA ASN A 53 9.09 -2.31 14.07
C ASN A 53 9.25 -1.79 15.50
N GLN A 54 8.22 -1.99 16.31
CA GLN A 54 8.24 -1.57 17.71
C GLN A 54 8.89 -2.62 18.63
N ASP A 55 9.23 -3.78 18.10
CA ASP A 55 9.91 -4.80 18.86
C ASP A 55 11.38 -4.37 19.04
N SER A 56 11.79 -4.20 20.26
CA SER A 56 13.16 -3.76 20.57
C SER A 56 14.14 -4.92 20.66
N VAL A 57 13.65 -6.14 20.52
CA VAL A 57 14.46 -7.35 20.69
C VAL A 57 14.55 -8.14 19.40
N ASN A 58 13.43 -8.29 18.70
CA ASN A 58 13.34 -9.18 17.54
C ASN A 58 13.13 -8.40 16.27
N ALA A 59 13.66 -8.92 15.17
CA ALA A 59 13.32 -8.43 13.84
C ALA A 59 11.88 -8.84 13.48
N CYS A 60 11.24 -8.07 12.65
CA CYS A 60 10.02 -8.49 11.99
C CYS A 60 10.32 -8.75 10.52
N GLN A 61 9.34 -9.26 9.79
CA GLN A 61 9.48 -9.49 8.37
C GLN A 61 8.30 -8.85 7.64
N PHE A 62 8.55 -8.38 6.45
CA PHE A 62 7.50 -7.80 5.62
C PHE A 62 7.68 -8.19 4.16
N SER A 63 6.59 -8.19 3.44
CA SER A 63 6.64 -8.35 1.99
C SER A 63 5.63 -7.39 1.35
N VAL A 64 5.93 -6.94 0.14
CA VAL A 64 5.11 -6.00 -0.61
C VAL A 64 4.71 -6.68 -1.90
N ASN A 65 3.41 -6.64 -2.20
CA ASN A 65 2.85 -7.17 -3.45
C ASN A 65 3.27 -8.61 -3.74
N GLY A 66 3.33 -9.43 -2.70
CA GLY A 66 3.63 -10.84 -2.86
C GLY A 66 5.09 -11.18 -3.10
N GLN A 67 5.99 -10.24 -2.93
CA GLN A 67 7.40 -10.50 -3.08
C GLN A 67 7.95 -11.24 -1.87
N PRO A 68 9.19 -11.76 -1.93
CA PRO A 68 9.76 -12.47 -0.80
C PRO A 68 9.84 -11.60 0.44
N LEU A 69 9.75 -12.24 1.60
CA LEU A 69 9.84 -11.56 2.88
C LEU A 69 11.22 -10.97 3.09
N VAL A 70 11.24 -9.77 3.65
CA VAL A 70 12.46 -9.04 3.97
C VAL A 70 12.47 -8.77 5.46
N ALA A 71 13.60 -8.96 6.10
CA ALA A 71 13.75 -8.71 7.53
C ALA A 71 13.91 -7.23 7.80
N LEU A 72 13.25 -6.76 8.86
CA LEU A 72 13.40 -5.41 9.39
C LEU A 72 13.87 -5.52 10.82
N SER A 73 15.04 -4.97 11.11
CA SER A 73 15.69 -5.12 12.40
C SER A 73 14.84 -4.56 13.53
N ALA A 74 15.17 -5.00 14.75
CA ALA A 74 14.52 -4.47 15.94
C ALA A 74 14.61 -2.95 15.97
N SER A 75 13.52 -2.31 16.33
CA SER A 75 13.39 -0.85 16.45
C SER A 75 13.67 -0.08 15.16
N ALA A 76 13.69 -0.73 14.01
CA ALA A 76 14.01 -0.09 12.74
C ALA A 76 12.74 0.33 12.02
N ASP A 77 12.92 1.27 11.10
CA ASP A 77 11.86 1.78 10.24
C ASP A 77 12.19 1.51 8.78
N GLN A 78 11.17 1.32 7.97
CA GLN A 78 11.32 1.16 6.54
C GLN A 78 10.22 1.93 5.84
N ASN A 79 10.61 2.77 4.88
CA ASN A 79 9.66 3.48 4.04
C ASN A 79 9.69 2.90 2.65
N ILE A 80 8.51 2.62 2.11
CA ILE A 80 8.38 2.09 0.77
C ILE A 80 7.59 3.10 -0.03
N ASN A 81 8.22 3.68 -1.03
CA ASN A 81 7.59 4.65 -1.91
C ASN A 81 7.50 4.03 -3.28
N ASP A 82 6.38 3.39 -3.51
CA ASP A 82 6.14 2.69 -4.75
C ASP A 82 4.76 3.08 -5.24
N GLN A 83 4.53 2.91 -6.51
CA GLN A 83 3.19 3.12 -7.04
C GLN A 83 2.45 1.80 -6.95
N ASN A 84 1.19 1.88 -6.55
CA ASN A 84 0.31 0.72 -6.58
C ASN A 84 0.75 -0.40 -5.65
N ILE A 85 0.94 -0.06 -4.40
CA ILE A 85 1.12 -1.08 -3.38
C ILE A 85 -0.27 -1.58 -3.04
N ILE A 86 -0.54 -2.85 -3.39
CA ILE A 86 -1.86 -3.43 -3.16
C ILE A 86 -1.89 -4.35 -1.95
N ARG A 87 -0.73 -4.86 -1.55
CA ARG A 87 -0.69 -5.84 -0.47
C ARG A 87 0.59 -5.68 0.32
N VAL A 88 0.46 -5.72 1.64
CA VAL A 88 1.62 -5.75 2.54
C VAL A 88 1.38 -6.86 3.55
N GLN A 89 2.33 -7.78 3.63
CA GLN A 89 2.29 -8.83 4.64
C GLN A 89 3.32 -8.51 5.71
N ILE A 90 2.92 -8.61 6.97
CA ILE A 90 3.77 -8.33 8.10
C ILE A 90 3.78 -9.53 9.03
N GLN A 91 4.98 -9.98 9.40
CA GLN A 91 5.17 -10.97 10.46
C GLN A 91 5.84 -10.27 11.62
N ALA A 92 5.07 -9.97 12.66
CA ALA A 92 5.59 -9.25 13.82
C ALA A 92 6.43 -10.19 14.67
N GLY A 93 7.49 -9.65 15.28
CA GLY A 93 8.28 -10.40 16.23
C GLY A 93 7.50 -10.68 17.51
N ALA A 94 8.06 -11.54 18.35
CA ALA A 94 7.33 -12.06 19.51
C ALA A 94 7.16 -11.05 20.64
N ALA A 95 7.95 -9.98 20.67
CA ALA A 95 7.99 -9.07 21.81
C ALA A 95 7.45 -7.69 21.54
N GLY A 96 7.02 -7.38 20.32
CA GLY A 96 6.51 -6.04 20.03
C GLY A 96 5.68 -6.00 18.76
N ALA A 97 4.82 -4.99 18.69
CA ALA A 97 3.95 -4.79 17.54
C ALA A 97 4.71 -4.15 16.37
N VAL A 98 4.10 -4.20 15.19
CA VAL A 98 4.59 -3.48 14.02
C VAL A 98 3.52 -2.49 13.61
N HIS A 99 3.90 -1.23 13.45
CA HIS A 99 3.01 -0.17 13.02
C HIS A 99 3.18 0.05 11.52
N VAL A 100 2.08 0.12 10.81
CA VAL A 100 2.09 0.33 9.36
C VAL A 100 1.23 1.55 9.07
N LEU A 101 1.84 2.57 8.47
CA LEU A 101 1.12 3.76 8.07
C LEU A 101 1.21 3.88 6.56
N ALA A 102 0.07 3.88 5.90
CA ALA A 102 0.02 3.94 4.45
C ALA A 102 -0.69 5.20 4.00
N GLN A 103 -0.18 5.80 2.94
CA GLN A 103 -0.89 6.84 2.22
C GLN A 103 -1.59 6.18 1.05
N VAL A 104 -2.91 6.32 0.98
CA VAL A 104 -3.72 5.60 0.00
C VAL A 104 -4.49 6.57 -0.88
N THR A 105 -4.75 6.12 -2.09
CA THR A 105 -5.56 6.86 -3.08
C THR A 105 -6.75 6.00 -3.46
N PRO A 106 -7.96 6.55 -3.49
CA PRO A 106 -9.15 5.78 -3.80
C PRO A 106 -9.07 5.12 -5.18
N MET A 107 -9.17 3.82 -5.19
CA MET A 107 -9.03 3.04 -6.40
C MET A 107 -10.26 3.16 -7.29
N PHE A 108 -11.41 3.17 -6.66
CA PHE A 108 -12.67 3.22 -7.39
C PHE A 108 -12.80 4.52 -8.18
N TYR A 109 -12.32 5.63 -7.64
CA TYR A 109 -12.36 6.92 -8.34
C TYR A 109 -11.53 6.85 -9.63
N ASN A 110 -10.35 6.30 -9.53
CA ASN A 110 -9.48 6.16 -10.69
C ASN A 110 -10.10 5.26 -11.75
N THR A 111 -10.78 4.20 -11.31
CA THR A 111 -11.45 3.29 -12.20
C THR A 111 -12.56 4.01 -12.98
N GLU A 112 -13.32 4.85 -12.30
CA GLU A 112 -14.38 5.60 -12.95
C GLU A 112 -13.82 6.59 -13.98
N ALA A 113 -12.79 7.31 -13.61
CA ALA A 113 -12.16 8.25 -14.52
C ALA A 113 -11.62 7.55 -15.77
N GLN A 114 -11.01 6.40 -15.57
CA GLN A 114 -10.48 5.63 -16.67
C GLN A 114 -11.57 5.13 -17.61
N ARG A 115 -12.69 4.71 -17.05
CA ARG A 115 -13.81 4.23 -17.83
C ARG A 115 -14.40 5.34 -18.68
N PHE A 116 -14.54 6.54 -18.14
CA PHE A 116 -15.04 7.67 -18.88
C PHE A 116 -14.14 8.02 -20.06
N ARG A 117 -12.85 8.00 -19.86
CA ARG A 117 -11.93 8.26 -20.95
C ARG A 117 -12.06 7.24 -22.07
N THR A 118 -12.22 6.01 -21.72
CA THR A 118 -12.38 4.95 -22.70
C THR A 118 -13.64 5.15 -23.52
N VAL A 119 -14.73 5.52 -22.88
CA VAL A 119 -16.00 5.66 -23.54
C VAL A 119 -16.05 6.90 -24.44
N SER A 120 -15.37 7.95 -24.06
CA SER A 120 -15.44 9.21 -24.77
C SER A 120 -14.57 9.26 -26.00
N GLN A 121 -13.91 8.22 -26.38
CA GLN A 121 -13.10 8.21 -27.57
C GLN A 121 -13.83 7.89 -28.85
#